data_aa9842d6285d6201869124559d907f62
#
_entry.id   aa9842d6285d6201869124559d907f62
#
_cell.length_a   1.000
_cell.length_b   1.000
_cell.length_c   1.000
_cell.angle_alpha   90.00
_cell.angle_beta   90.00
_cell.angle_gamma   90.00
#
_symmetry.space_group_name_H-M   'P 1'
#
loop_
_entity.id
_entity.type
_entity.pdbx_description
1 polymer ?
#
loop_
_entity_poly.entity_id
_entity_poly.type
_entity_poly.pdbx_seq_one_letter_code
_entity_poly.pdbx_strand_id
1 'polypeptide(L)'
;MYLKKINFWFLSSLLVSIFVAIPIVTVFTSFFEDTSNYYQILKDTFLFEYIFNSLVLLISVLVLTFLIGTSTAYLVSFYKFPFSNFFKWALILSFAVPPYIYAYSLTAFFENYGTLYSILKNLFGEANYNQSIPKFDGLIGAVLSLSFSLFAYVYILSRASFQYQSQNLIDLGRNLGFSKAKSFYSLILPCLLYTSDAADE
;
A
#
# COMPACT_ATOMS: atom_id res chain seq x y z
N MET A 1 21.52 2.82 48.12
CA MET A 1 20.86 3.66 47.10
C MET A 1 21.87 3.93 46.00
N TYR A 2 21.87 3.10 44.95
CA TYR A 2 22.81 3.21 43.83
C TYR A 2 22.34 4.32 42.90
N LEU A 3 22.97 5.48 42.94
CA LEU A 3 22.87 6.50 41.90
C LEU A 3 23.50 5.91 40.63
N LYS A 4 22.66 5.39 39.74
CA LYS A 4 23.07 4.92 38.41
C LYS A 4 23.71 6.12 37.70
N LYS A 5 25.02 6.07 37.44
CA LYS A 5 25.71 7.07 36.60
C LYS A 5 24.91 7.27 35.34
N ILE A 6 24.44 8.49 35.09
CA ILE A 6 23.75 8.86 33.87
C ILE A 6 24.75 8.67 32.73
N ASN A 7 24.57 7.63 31.95
CA ASN A 7 25.41 7.33 30.80
C ASN A 7 25.11 8.34 29.69
N PHE A 8 26.14 8.73 28.93
CA PHE A 8 26.01 9.60 27.75
C PHE A 8 24.90 9.10 26.78
N TRP A 9 24.77 7.79 26.60
CA TRP A 9 23.72 7.16 25.79
C TRP A 9 22.31 7.39 26.36
N PHE A 10 22.14 7.42 27.68
CA PHE A 10 20.85 7.73 28.28
C PHE A 10 20.46 9.19 28.02
N LEU A 11 21.41 10.11 28.14
CA LEU A 11 21.17 11.53 27.91
C LEU A 11 20.83 11.80 26.44
N SER A 12 21.55 11.19 25.48
CA SER A 12 21.28 11.33 24.05
C SER A 12 19.92 10.74 23.66
N SER A 13 19.57 9.56 24.18
CA SER A 13 18.26 8.94 23.98
C SER A 13 17.11 9.80 24.51
N LEU A 14 17.30 10.37 25.71
CA LEU A 14 16.31 11.26 26.32
C LEU A 14 16.10 12.52 25.47
N LEU A 15 17.19 13.11 24.97
CA LEU A 15 17.14 14.31 24.14
C LEU A 15 16.40 14.06 22.81
N VAL A 16 16.69 12.94 22.15
CA VAL A 16 15.97 12.52 20.93
C VAL A 16 14.49 12.26 21.22
N SER A 17 14.19 11.58 22.34
CA SER A 17 12.79 11.31 22.75
C SER A 17 12.00 12.58 23.00
N ILE A 18 12.60 13.57 23.67
CA ILE A 18 11.98 14.88 23.90
C ILE A 18 11.73 15.58 22.57
N PHE A 19 12.71 15.59 21.66
CA PHE A 19 12.56 16.23 20.35
C PHE A 19 11.43 15.61 19.53
N VAL A 20 11.31 14.28 19.54
CA VAL A 20 10.21 13.55 18.86
C VAL A 20 8.86 13.75 19.55
N ALA A 21 8.86 13.95 20.87
CA ALA A 21 7.64 14.17 21.65
C ALA A 21 7.02 15.57 21.42
N ILE A 22 7.82 16.59 21.07
CA ILE A 22 7.32 17.97 20.88
C ILE A 22 6.13 18.05 19.92
N PRO A 23 6.18 17.56 18.66
CA PRO A 23 5.04 17.64 17.75
C PRO A 23 3.82 16.85 18.26
N ILE A 24 4.04 15.73 18.93
CA ILE A 24 2.96 14.93 19.51
C ILE A 24 2.25 15.71 20.63
N VAL A 25 3.02 16.31 21.54
CA VAL A 25 2.48 17.15 22.62
C VAL A 25 1.75 18.36 22.06
N THR A 26 2.28 19.01 21.02
CA THR A 26 1.63 20.15 20.37
C THR A 26 0.25 19.76 19.80
N VAL A 27 0.14 18.61 19.13
CA VAL A 27 -1.15 18.11 18.65
C VAL A 27 -2.11 17.83 19.81
N PHE A 28 -1.60 17.24 20.91
CA PHE A 28 -2.43 16.99 22.09
C PHE A 28 -2.91 18.28 22.77
N THR A 29 -2.06 19.29 22.88
CA THR A 29 -2.46 20.58 23.49
C THR A 29 -3.49 21.33 22.64
N SER A 30 -3.45 21.18 21.31
CA SER A 30 -4.45 21.77 20.40
C SER A 30 -5.87 21.24 20.64
N PHE A 31 -6.02 20.07 21.25
CA PHE A 31 -7.34 19.56 21.64
C PHE A 31 -8.00 20.36 22.79
N PHE A 32 -7.20 21.06 23.58
CA PHE A 32 -7.68 21.86 24.72
C PHE A 32 -7.85 23.33 24.37
N GLU A 33 -7.48 23.75 23.16
CA GLU A 33 -7.73 25.11 22.67
C GLU A 33 -9.19 25.25 22.23
N ASP A 34 -9.75 26.45 22.41
CA ASP A 34 -11.12 26.74 21.98
C ASP A 34 -11.20 26.82 20.46
N THR A 35 -11.56 25.69 19.85
CA THR A 35 -11.63 25.50 18.40
C THR A 35 -13.03 25.71 17.85
N SER A 36 -13.96 26.28 18.62
CA SER A 36 -15.36 26.45 18.24
C SER A 36 -15.54 27.16 16.89
N ASN A 37 -14.75 28.21 16.64
CA ASN A 37 -14.79 28.95 15.37
C ASN A 37 -14.25 28.12 14.20
N TYR A 38 -13.16 27.37 14.38
CA TYR A 38 -12.58 26.52 13.32
C TYR A 38 -13.50 25.36 12.97
N TYR A 39 -14.17 24.78 13.98
CA TYR A 39 -15.12 23.68 13.75
C TYR A 39 -16.34 24.12 12.95
N GLN A 40 -16.87 25.34 13.21
CA GLN A 40 -17.96 25.90 12.41
C GLN A 40 -17.52 26.15 10.96
N ILE A 41 -16.37 26.76 10.74
CA ILE A 41 -15.83 27.01 9.40
C ILE A 41 -15.64 25.69 8.63
N LEU A 42 -15.08 24.65 9.27
CA LEU A 42 -14.90 23.33 8.66
C LEU A 42 -16.23 22.67 8.32
N LYS A 43 -17.21 22.74 9.22
CA LYS A 43 -18.54 22.15 9.02
C LYS A 43 -19.31 22.82 7.89
N ASP A 44 -19.21 24.15 7.79
CA ASP A 44 -19.96 24.93 6.82
C ASP A 44 -19.30 24.93 5.42
N THR A 45 -18.04 24.49 5.30
CA THR A 45 -17.32 24.52 4.03
C THR A 45 -17.32 23.15 3.34
N PHE A 46 -16.43 22.24 3.70
CA PHE A 46 -16.18 21.01 2.91
C PHE A 46 -15.90 19.76 3.75
N LEU A 47 -16.22 19.77 5.05
CA LEU A 47 -15.88 18.67 5.96
C LEU A 47 -16.40 17.32 5.47
N PHE A 48 -17.63 17.26 5.00
CA PHE A 48 -18.24 16.03 4.50
C PHE A 48 -17.54 15.53 3.24
N GLU A 49 -17.17 16.42 2.33
CA GLU A 49 -16.45 16.08 1.11
C GLU A 49 -15.05 15.52 1.41
N TYR A 50 -14.33 16.14 2.35
CA TYR A 50 -13.02 15.65 2.79
C TYR A 50 -13.09 14.29 3.44
N ILE A 51 -14.08 14.06 4.32
CA ILE A 51 -14.28 12.74 4.96
C ILE A 51 -14.62 11.69 3.91
N PHE A 52 -15.54 12.00 2.99
CA PHE A 52 -15.95 11.09 1.94
C PHE A 52 -14.78 10.72 1.01
N ASN A 53 -14.04 11.71 0.52
CA ASN A 53 -12.86 11.50 -0.33
C ASN A 53 -11.78 10.69 0.39
N SER A 54 -11.55 10.93 1.68
CA SER A 54 -10.60 10.17 2.49
C SER A 54 -11.02 8.71 2.66
N LEU A 55 -12.31 8.45 2.90
CA LEU A 55 -12.84 7.09 2.99
C LEU A 55 -12.75 6.35 1.65
N VAL A 56 -13.13 7.01 0.56
CA VAL A 56 -13.02 6.43 -0.79
C VAL A 56 -11.57 6.11 -1.11
N LEU A 57 -10.64 7.01 -0.82
CA LEU A 57 -9.21 6.79 -1.02
C LEU A 57 -8.73 5.60 -0.20
N LEU A 58 -9.04 5.56 1.09
CA LEU A 58 -8.63 4.48 2.00
C LEU A 58 -9.12 3.11 1.51
N ILE A 59 -10.43 3.00 1.23
CA ILE A 59 -11.03 1.73 0.81
C ILE A 59 -10.47 1.30 -0.55
N SER A 60 -10.35 2.22 -1.50
CA SER A 60 -9.84 1.91 -2.84
C SER A 60 -8.38 1.45 -2.81
N VAL A 61 -7.53 2.14 -2.04
CA VAL A 61 -6.12 1.75 -1.87
C VAL A 61 -6.02 0.39 -1.18
N LEU A 62 -6.80 0.15 -0.13
CA LEU A 62 -6.81 -1.12 0.59
C LEU A 62 -7.18 -2.28 -0.33
N VAL A 63 -8.27 -2.14 -1.09
CA VAL A 63 -8.75 -3.19 -2.01
C VAL A 63 -7.74 -3.46 -3.12
N LEU A 64 -7.24 -2.42 -3.78
CA LEU A 64 -6.26 -2.58 -4.87
C LEU A 64 -4.94 -3.17 -4.37
N THR A 65 -4.42 -2.67 -3.26
CA THR A 65 -3.18 -3.16 -2.63
C THR A 65 -3.31 -4.63 -2.26
N PHE A 66 -4.44 -5.02 -1.66
CA PHE A 66 -4.72 -6.41 -1.32
C PHE A 66 -4.82 -7.28 -2.56
N LEU A 67 -5.58 -6.88 -3.57
CA LEU A 67 -5.75 -7.64 -4.81
C LEU A 67 -4.43 -7.83 -5.56
N ILE A 68 -3.65 -6.77 -5.74
CA ILE A 68 -2.36 -6.83 -6.45
C ILE A 68 -1.36 -7.65 -5.64
N GLY A 69 -1.23 -7.39 -4.33
CA GLY A 69 -0.26 -8.04 -3.46
C GLY A 69 -0.50 -9.53 -3.30
N THR A 70 -1.75 -9.94 -3.01
CA THR A 70 -2.09 -11.36 -2.86
C THR A 70 -2.03 -12.12 -4.17
N SER A 71 -2.50 -11.53 -5.28
CA SER A 71 -2.46 -12.16 -6.60
C SER A 71 -1.03 -12.41 -7.07
N THR A 72 -0.15 -11.41 -6.94
CA THR A 72 1.25 -11.54 -7.31
C THR A 72 2.00 -12.52 -6.41
N ALA A 73 1.73 -12.51 -5.10
CA ALA A 73 2.26 -13.48 -4.16
C ALA A 73 1.83 -14.92 -4.51
N TYR A 74 0.57 -15.11 -4.86
CA TYR A 74 0.03 -16.40 -5.29
C TYR A 74 0.71 -16.92 -6.55
N LEU A 75 0.80 -16.07 -7.59
CA LEU A 75 1.44 -16.46 -8.85
C LEU A 75 2.89 -16.88 -8.64
N VAL A 76 3.66 -16.11 -7.89
CA VAL A 76 5.09 -16.36 -7.67
C VAL A 76 5.35 -17.54 -6.74
N SER A 77 4.42 -17.86 -5.83
CA SER A 77 4.56 -18.96 -4.88
C SER A 77 4.15 -20.32 -5.46
N PHE A 78 3.10 -20.35 -6.30
CA PHE A 78 2.48 -21.59 -6.77
C PHE A 78 2.76 -21.95 -8.23
N TYR A 79 3.22 -21.00 -9.04
CA TYR A 79 3.48 -21.25 -10.46
C TYR A 79 4.96 -21.09 -10.78
N LYS A 80 5.48 -22.05 -11.56
CA LYS A 80 6.81 -21.96 -12.16
C LYS A 80 6.67 -21.38 -13.57
N PHE A 81 7.17 -20.18 -13.77
CA PHE A 81 7.20 -19.51 -15.07
C PHE A 81 8.61 -18.92 -15.32
N PRO A 82 8.96 -18.60 -16.58
CA PRO A 82 10.23 -17.98 -16.88
C PRO A 82 10.44 -16.71 -16.03
N PHE A 83 11.63 -16.53 -15.51
CA PHE A 83 11.99 -15.40 -14.63
C PHE A 83 11.24 -15.33 -13.28
N SER A 84 10.57 -16.40 -12.83
CA SER A 84 9.88 -16.40 -11.54
C SER A 84 10.79 -16.00 -10.38
N ASN A 85 12.06 -16.42 -10.39
CA ASN A 85 13.04 -16.04 -9.36
C ASN A 85 13.40 -14.54 -9.40
N PHE A 86 13.43 -13.94 -10.56
CA PHE A 86 13.62 -12.48 -10.70
C PHE A 86 12.41 -11.73 -10.14
N PHE A 87 11.20 -12.13 -10.50
CA PHE A 87 9.98 -11.48 -10.01
C PHE A 87 9.80 -11.58 -8.50
N LYS A 88 10.32 -12.62 -7.85
CA LYS A 88 10.32 -12.73 -6.38
C LYS A 88 10.96 -11.52 -5.71
N TRP A 89 12.02 -10.98 -6.29
CA TRP A 89 12.77 -9.85 -5.75
C TRP A 89 12.31 -8.52 -6.37
N ALA A 90 12.01 -8.52 -7.65
CA ALA A 90 11.58 -7.32 -8.36
C ALA A 90 10.29 -6.70 -7.78
N LEU A 91 9.34 -7.54 -7.35
CA LEU A 91 8.11 -7.08 -6.71
C LEU A 91 8.36 -6.43 -5.34
N ILE A 92 9.38 -6.88 -4.61
CA ILE A 92 9.79 -6.25 -3.35
C ILE A 92 10.43 -4.88 -3.60
N LEU A 93 11.12 -4.71 -4.74
CA LEU A 93 11.79 -3.46 -5.09
C LEU A 93 10.80 -2.29 -5.22
N SER A 94 9.53 -2.57 -5.52
CA SER A 94 8.46 -1.55 -5.50
C SER A 94 8.37 -0.80 -4.16
N PHE A 95 8.73 -1.46 -3.06
CA PHE A 95 8.79 -0.86 -1.73
C PHE A 95 9.85 0.26 -1.60
N ALA A 96 10.94 0.17 -2.37
CA ALA A 96 12.01 1.16 -2.34
C ALA A 96 11.64 2.47 -3.05
N VAL A 97 10.54 2.47 -3.82
CA VAL A 97 10.08 3.64 -4.56
C VAL A 97 9.01 4.37 -3.76
N PRO A 98 9.27 5.60 -3.29
CA PRO A 98 8.28 6.39 -2.56
C PRO A 98 7.03 6.68 -3.40
N PRO A 99 5.83 6.78 -2.76
CA PRO A 99 4.57 7.00 -3.47
C PRO A 99 4.56 8.24 -4.39
N TYR A 100 5.25 9.31 -4.01
CA TYR A 100 5.30 10.54 -4.81
C TYR A 100 6.03 10.34 -6.15
N ILE A 101 7.00 9.42 -6.22
CA ILE A 101 7.69 9.09 -7.48
C ILE A 101 6.71 8.36 -8.42
N TYR A 102 5.88 7.45 -7.90
CA TYR A 102 4.82 6.83 -8.68
C TYR A 102 3.82 7.88 -9.18
N ALA A 103 3.38 8.79 -8.30
CA ALA A 103 2.47 9.86 -8.69
C ALA A 103 3.03 10.71 -9.82
N TYR A 104 4.25 11.19 -9.67
CA TYR A 104 4.92 12.00 -10.68
C TYR A 104 5.09 11.23 -12.01
N SER A 105 5.54 9.99 -11.94
CA SER A 105 5.78 9.16 -13.13
C SER A 105 4.48 8.85 -13.88
N LEU A 106 3.40 8.53 -13.16
CA LEU A 106 2.09 8.28 -13.76
C LEU A 106 1.55 9.57 -14.41
N THR A 107 1.60 10.69 -13.71
CA THR A 107 1.14 11.97 -14.27
C THR A 107 1.93 12.32 -15.52
N ALA A 108 3.26 12.27 -15.49
CA ALA A 108 4.11 12.58 -16.63
C ALA A 108 3.91 11.60 -17.82
N PHE A 109 3.61 10.34 -17.54
CA PHE A 109 3.36 9.33 -18.59
C PHE A 109 2.03 9.59 -19.31
N PHE A 110 0.97 9.93 -18.56
CA PHE A 110 -0.39 10.12 -19.08
C PHE A 110 -0.76 11.58 -19.36
N GLU A 111 0.16 12.51 -19.15
CA GLU A 111 -0.06 13.93 -19.44
C GLU A 111 -0.34 14.19 -20.93
N ASN A 112 -1.07 15.26 -21.20
CA ASN A 112 -1.26 15.74 -22.56
C ASN A 112 0.12 16.04 -23.19
N TYR A 113 0.37 15.47 -24.36
CA TYR A 113 1.68 15.49 -25.00
C TYR A 113 2.83 14.78 -24.24
N GLY A 114 2.49 13.98 -23.23
CA GLY A 114 3.43 13.18 -22.45
C GLY A 114 4.00 11.98 -23.20
N THR A 115 4.62 11.06 -22.44
CA THR A 115 5.30 9.88 -22.99
C THR A 115 4.35 8.97 -23.79
N LEU A 116 3.13 8.70 -23.24
CA LEU A 116 2.14 7.88 -23.93
C LEU A 116 1.69 8.50 -25.25
N TYR A 117 1.42 9.81 -25.27
CA TYR A 117 1.09 10.53 -26.50
C TYR A 117 2.19 10.39 -27.55
N SER A 118 3.45 10.55 -27.16
CA SER A 118 4.60 10.43 -28.08
C SER A 118 4.71 9.01 -28.64
N ILE A 119 4.48 7.98 -27.84
CA ILE A 119 4.48 6.58 -28.30
C ILE A 119 3.35 6.33 -29.30
N LEU A 120 2.12 6.77 -28.98
CA LEU A 120 0.97 6.60 -29.87
C LEU A 120 1.15 7.33 -31.20
N LYS A 121 1.69 8.57 -31.17
CA LYS A 121 2.00 9.35 -32.36
C LYS A 121 3.02 8.63 -33.24
N ASN A 122 4.07 8.06 -32.67
CA ASN A 122 5.11 7.34 -33.41
C ASN A 122 4.61 6.02 -34.02
N LEU A 123 3.67 5.33 -33.34
CA LEU A 123 3.16 4.04 -33.82
C LEU A 123 2.01 4.17 -34.83
N PHE A 124 1.13 5.14 -34.65
CA PHE A 124 -0.13 5.26 -35.39
C PHE A 124 -0.25 6.54 -36.23
N GLY A 125 0.80 7.39 -36.24
CA GLY A 125 0.80 8.63 -36.98
C GLY A 125 0.19 9.81 -36.25
N GLU A 126 0.00 10.92 -36.97
CA GLU A 126 -0.50 12.19 -36.40
C GLU A 126 -2.03 12.15 -36.26
N ALA A 127 -2.52 11.68 -35.13
CA ALA A 127 -3.91 11.84 -34.71
C ALA A 127 -3.98 12.58 -33.38
N ASN A 128 -5.12 13.18 -33.09
CA ASN A 128 -5.31 13.89 -31.82
C ASN A 128 -5.68 12.90 -30.71
N TYR A 129 -4.67 12.25 -30.11
CA TYR A 129 -4.86 11.24 -29.06
C TYR A 129 -5.16 11.85 -27.69
N ASN A 130 -5.01 13.16 -27.51
CA ASN A 130 -5.18 13.82 -26.19
C ASN A 130 -6.56 13.60 -25.57
N GLN A 131 -7.62 13.44 -26.39
CA GLN A 131 -8.97 13.19 -25.89
C GLN A 131 -9.17 11.72 -25.46
N SER A 132 -8.34 10.81 -25.95
CA SER A 132 -8.43 9.37 -25.68
C SER A 132 -7.52 8.91 -24.53
N ILE A 133 -6.59 9.76 -24.10
CA ILE A 133 -5.67 9.44 -23.01
C ILE A 133 -6.38 9.69 -21.68
N PRO A 134 -6.51 8.66 -20.81
CA PRO A 134 -7.10 8.84 -19.51
C PRO A 134 -6.21 9.74 -18.64
N LYS A 135 -6.80 10.68 -17.94
CA LYS A 135 -6.09 11.54 -16.99
C LYS A 135 -5.99 10.82 -15.64
N PHE A 136 -4.76 10.66 -15.17
CA PHE A 136 -4.46 10.09 -13.86
C PHE A 136 -4.07 11.19 -12.87
N ASP A 137 -5.01 12.09 -12.60
CA ASP A 137 -4.90 13.19 -11.66
C ASP A 137 -5.88 13.04 -10.48
N GLY A 138 -5.80 13.91 -9.49
CA GLY A 138 -6.68 13.93 -8.35
C GLY A 138 -6.73 12.61 -7.57
N LEU A 139 -7.95 12.18 -7.21
CA LEU A 139 -8.18 10.99 -6.38
C LEU A 139 -7.70 9.70 -7.06
N ILE A 140 -7.94 9.56 -8.37
CA ILE A 140 -7.56 8.36 -9.12
C ILE A 140 -6.03 8.22 -9.16
N GLY A 141 -5.33 9.29 -9.46
CA GLY A 141 -3.86 9.31 -9.44
C GLY A 141 -3.30 8.97 -8.07
N ALA A 142 -3.90 9.50 -7.00
CA ALA A 142 -3.52 9.20 -5.63
C ALA A 142 -3.74 7.72 -5.27
N VAL A 143 -4.90 7.16 -5.60
CA VAL A 143 -5.24 5.74 -5.36
C VAL A 143 -4.24 4.82 -6.06
N LEU A 144 -3.94 5.07 -7.33
CA LEU A 144 -3.00 4.22 -8.08
C LEU A 144 -1.57 4.34 -7.55
N SER A 145 -1.09 5.55 -7.30
CA SER A 145 0.26 5.79 -6.80
C SER A 145 0.50 5.13 -5.45
N LEU A 146 -0.43 5.28 -4.52
CA LEU A 146 -0.38 4.64 -3.22
C LEU A 146 -0.49 3.12 -3.35
N SER A 147 -1.38 2.61 -4.19
CA SER A 147 -1.55 1.16 -4.37
C SER A 147 -0.30 0.51 -4.95
N PHE A 148 0.33 1.12 -5.96
CA PHE A 148 1.58 0.62 -6.55
C PHE A 148 2.79 0.72 -5.62
N SER A 149 2.78 1.62 -4.66
CA SER A 149 3.82 1.68 -3.64
C SER A 149 3.58 0.68 -2.50
N LEU A 150 2.33 0.54 -2.04
CA LEU A 150 2.01 -0.21 -0.83
C LEU A 150 1.75 -1.70 -1.08
N PHE A 151 1.46 -2.16 -2.32
CA PHE A 151 1.17 -3.58 -2.56
C PHE A 151 2.31 -4.51 -2.15
N ALA A 152 3.56 -4.02 -2.15
CA ALA A 152 4.72 -4.81 -1.78
C ALA A 152 4.68 -5.29 -0.31
N TYR A 153 4.05 -4.53 0.60
CA TYR A 153 3.80 -4.97 1.98
C TYR A 153 2.92 -6.22 2.01
N VAL A 154 1.77 -6.14 1.31
CA VAL A 154 0.83 -7.27 1.23
C VAL A 154 1.48 -8.45 0.51
N TYR A 155 2.26 -8.19 -0.54
CA TYR A 155 3.02 -9.22 -1.25
C TYR A 155 3.97 -9.98 -0.34
N ILE A 156 4.79 -9.28 0.46
CA ILE A 156 5.78 -9.90 1.35
C ILE A 156 5.08 -10.78 2.39
N LEU A 157 4.05 -10.25 3.06
CA LEU A 157 3.30 -10.97 4.08
C LEU A 157 2.57 -12.19 3.51
N SER A 158 1.85 -12.00 2.39
CA SER A 158 1.14 -13.09 1.71
C SER A 158 2.08 -14.17 1.22
N ARG A 159 3.23 -13.78 0.65
CA ARG A 159 4.23 -14.74 0.18
C ARG A 159 4.85 -15.54 1.33
N ALA A 160 5.17 -14.88 2.45
CA ALA A 160 5.68 -15.57 3.63
C ALA A 160 4.68 -16.62 4.12
N SER A 161 3.41 -16.25 4.27
CA SER A 161 2.35 -17.17 4.68
C SER A 161 2.15 -18.32 3.68
N PHE A 162 2.21 -18.05 2.38
CA PHE A 162 2.12 -19.10 1.35
C PHE A 162 3.31 -20.09 1.41
N GLN A 163 4.50 -19.64 1.75
CA GLN A 163 5.66 -20.52 1.88
C GLN A 163 5.57 -21.43 3.10
N TYR A 164 5.02 -20.98 4.21
CA TYR A 164 4.92 -21.77 5.44
C TYR A 164 3.77 -22.76 5.44
N GLN A 165 2.63 -22.45 4.83
CA GLN A 165 1.42 -23.25 4.95
C GLN A 165 1.03 -24.03 3.68
N SER A 166 1.57 -23.64 2.53
CA SER A 166 0.96 -23.96 1.24
C SER A 166 1.02 -25.39 0.80
N GLN A 167 2.09 -26.12 1.08
CA GLN A 167 2.23 -27.50 0.56
C GLN A 167 1.22 -28.43 1.23
N ASN A 168 1.09 -28.37 2.54
CA ASN A 168 0.17 -29.22 3.30
C ASN A 168 -1.31 -28.92 2.97
N LEU A 169 -1.66 -27.64 2.79
CA LEU A 169 -3.04 -27.23 2.47
C LEU A 169 -3.45 -27.56 1.04
N ILE A 170 -2.51 -27.47 0.09
CA ILE A 170 -2.78 -27.88 -1.30
C ILE A 170 -2.98 -29.39 -1.39
N ASP A 171 -2.16 -30.17 -0.72
CA ASP A 171 -2.27 -31.62 -0.72
C ASP A 171 -3.55 -32.07 -0.01
N LEU A 172 -3.93 -31.38 1.07
CA LEU A 172 -5.22 -31.59 1.72
C LEU A 172 -6.39 -31.23 0.79
N GLY A 173 -6.31 -30.14 0.06
CA GLY A 173 -7.31 -29.76 -0.95
C GLY A 173 -7.42 -30.78 -2.08
N ARG A 174 -6.30 -31.32 -2.54
CA ARG A 174 -6.29 -32.41 -3.55
C ARG A 174 -6.95 -33.69 -3.03
N ASN A 175 -6.66 -34.07 -1.79
CA ASN A 175 -7.27 -35.24 -1.15
C ASN A 175 -8.79 -35.07 -0.99
N LEU A 176 -9.28 -33.82 -0.84
CA LEU A 176 -10.69 -33.47 -0.81
C LEU A 176 -11.32 -33.29 -2.20
N GLY A 177 -10.56 -33.55 -3.28
CA GLY A 177 -11.03 -33.39 -4.64
C GLY A 177 -11.22 -31.94 -5.11
N PHE A 178 -10.62 -30.96 -4.43
CA PHE A 178 -10.73 -29.56 -4.79
C PHE A 178 -9.80 -29.20 -5.95
N SER A 179 -10.26 -28.32 -6.85
CA SER A 179 -9.40 -27.67 -7.81
C SER A 179 -8.42 -26.72 -7.12
N LYS A 180 -7.31 -26.36 -7.78
CA LYS A 180 -6.31 -25.42 -7.23
C LYS A 180 -6.95 -24.08 -6.81
N ALA A 181 -7.85 -23.55 -7.62
CA ALA A 181 -8.56 -22.32 -7.31
C ALA A 181 -9.48 -22.49 -6.08
N LYS A 182 -10.24 -23.60 -6.00
CA LYS A 182 -11.11 -23.89 -4.85
C LYS A 182 -10.30 -24.09 -3.57
N SER A 183 -9.16 -24.78 -3.64
CA SER A 183 -8.24 -24.92 -2.49
C SER A 183 -7.73 -23.56 -2.01
N PHE A 184 -7.43 -22.65 -2.94
CA PHE A 184 -6.99 -21.30 -2.61
C PHE A 184 -8.06 -20.52 -1.82
N TYR A 185 -9.27 -20.40 -2.37
CA TYR A 185 -10.33 -19.61 -1.73
C TYR A 185 -10.89 -20.23 -0.45
N SER A 186 -10.96 -21.57 -0.39
CA SER A 186 -11.61 -22.27 0.74
C SER A 186 -10.66 -22.67 1.86
N LEU A 187 -9.37 -22.83 1.60
CA LEU A 187 -8.39 -23.30 2.59
C LEU A 187 -7.29 -22.27 2.83
N ILE A 188 -6.64 -21.77 1.76
CA ILE A 188 -5.43 -20.96 1.90
C ILE A 188 -5.78 -19.52 2.30
N LEU A 189 -6.77 -18.90 1.66
CA LEU A 189 -7.15 -17.51 1.92
C LEU A 189 -7.71 -17.29 3.35
N PRO A 190 -8.60 -18.17 3.88
CA PRO A 190 -9.02 -18.06 5.27
C PRO A 190 -7.89 -18.24 6.29
N CYS A 191 -6.96 -19.18 6.01
CA CYS A 191 -5.79 -19.36 6.86
C CYS A 191 -4.87 -18.14 6.88
N LEU A 192 -4.75 -17.40 5.78
CA LEU A 192 -4.00 -16.14 5.73
C LEU A 192 -4.58 -15.09 6.68
N LEU A 193 -5.89 -14.97 6.69
CA LEU A 193 -6.60 -14.00 7.54
C LEU A 193 -6.49 -14.38 9.02
N TYR A 194 -6.55 -15.69 9.34
CA TYR A 194 -6.48 -16.18 10.71
C TYR A 194 -5.08 -16.14 11.32
N THR A 195 -4.01 -16.36 10.53
CA THR A 195 -2.63 -16.27 11.02
C THR A 195 -2.15 -14.85 11.27
N SER A 196 -2.81 -13.86 10.70
CA SER A 196 -2.59 -12.46 11.04
C SER A 196 -3.02 -12.13 12.47
N ASP A 197 -4.11 -12.74 12.94
CA ASP A 197 -4.62 -12.54 14.32
C ASP A 197 -3.79 -13.29 15.37
N ALA A 198 -3.21 -14.44 15.03
CA ALA A 198 -2.39 -15.24 15.95
C ALA A 198 -0.96 -14.71 16.15
N ALA A 199 -0.54 -13.73 15.39
CA ALA A 199 0.76 -13.08 15.56
C ALA A 199 0.73 -11.92 16.58
N ASP A 200 -0.47 -11.55 17.04
CA ASP A 200 -0.71 -10.48 18.02
C ASP A 200 -0.94 -11.02 19.46
N GLU A 201 -0.88 -12.34 19.69
CA GLU A 201 -0.82 -12.99 21.01
C GLU A 201 0.62 -13.44 21.36
#